data_cdb88c69a55def9f39ef133d3c607b7b
#
_entry.id   cdb88c69a55def9f39ef133d3c607b7b
#
_cell.length_a   1.000
_cell.length_b   1.000
_cell.length_c   1.000
_cell.angle_alpha   90.00
_cell.angle_beta   90.00
_cell.angle_gamma   90.00
#
_symmetry.space_group_name_H-M   'P 1'
#
loop_
_entity.id
_entity.type
_entity.pdbx_description
1 polymer ?
#
loop_
_entity_poly.entity_id
_entity_poly.type
_entity_poly.pdbx_seq_one_letter_code
_entity_poly.pdbx_strand_id
1 'polypeptide(L)'
;EYDEDDVEFYSGERNVLDAEEEQELIEEAKKPTSGGPELWEPTTGEHSVNSEAAPKPVGMYPHARKVGDLLYLSGVGPRQPGTNAIPGGPICDENGKALDYDIKAQTKAVVDNITRILEEAGGSIEDVLDVTSFLVDMDRDFSGYNEVWAETLGKVGPTRTTLAIRALPTPIAVEMKVIAKAPPTE
;
A
#
# COMPACT_ATOMS: atom_id res chain seq x y z
N GLU A 1 -14.56 31.52 -33.47
CA GLU A 1 -15.65 30.61 -33.85
C GLU A 1 -15.11 29.22 -33.64
N TYR A 2 -15.47 28.57 -32.54
CA TYR A 2 -15.24 27.14 -32.29
C TYR A 2 -16.43 26.38 -32.87
N ASP A 3 -16.17 25.45 -33.77
CA ASP A 3 -17.16 24.58 -34.36
C ASP A 3 -17.62 23.56 -33.30
N GLU A 4 -18.90 23.59 -32.92
CA GLU A 4 -19.50 22.75 -31.88
C GLU A 4 -19.80 21.30 -32.35
N ASP A 5 -19.43 20.93 -33.58
CA ASP A 5 -19.84 19.67 -34.20
C ASP A 5 -18.85 18.50 -34.12
N ASP A 6 -17.68 18.65 -33.47
CA ASP A 6 -16.65 17.61 -33.40
C ASP A 6 -16.51 16.95 -32.00
N VAL A 7 -17.55 16.93 -31.19
CA VAL A 7 -17.57 16.04 -30.01
C VAL A 7 -18.20 14.72 -30.40
N GLU A 8 -17.41 13.84 -30.99
CA GLU A 8 -17.76 12.41 -31.00
C GLU A 8 -17.87 11.92 -29.56
N PHE A 9 -19.09 11.89 -29.07
CA PHE A 9 -19.41 11.15 -27.85
C PHE A 9 -19.07 9.69 -28.10
N TYR A 10 -18.05 9.19 -27.44
CA TYR A 10 -17.75 7.75 -27.38
C TYR A 10 -18.98 7.05 -26.76
N SER A 11 -19.92 6.65 -27.61
CA SER A 11 -20.96 5.69 -27.28
C SER A 11 -20.37 4.28 -27.35
N GLY A 12 -19.31 4.05 -26.58
CA GLY A 12 -18.89 2.69 -26.27
C GLY A 12 -20.03 2.05 -25.51
N GLU A 13 -20.70 1.09 -26.14
CA GLU A 13 -21.59 0.19 -25.43
C GLU A 13 -20.81 -0.32 -24.22
N ARG A 14 -21.19 0.15 -23.01
CA ARG A 14 -20.73 -0.51 -21.78
C ARG A 14 -21.28 -1.92 -21.90
N ASN A 15 -20.40 -2.92 -22.01
CA ASN A 15 -20.76 -4.28 -21.72
C ASN A 15 -21.32 -4.30 -20.30
N VAL A 16 -22.61 -4.09 -20.16
CA VAL A 16 -23.32 -4.29 -18.91
C VAL A 16 -23.42 -5.80 -18.79
N LEU A 17 -22.55 -6.37 -17.95
CA LEU A 17 -22.66 -7.77 -17.55
C LEU A 17 -24.09 -7.99 -17.05
N ASP A 18 -24.68 -9.08 -17.41
CA ASP A 18 -25.95 -9.44 -16.82
C ASP A 18 -25.77 -9.78 -15.31
N ALA A 19 -26.87 -9.81 -14.56
CA ALA A 19 -26.79 -10.00 -13.13
C ALA A 19 -26.20 -11.37 -12.71
N GLU A 20 -26.24 -12.38 -13.58
CA GLU A 20 -25.63 -13.69 -13.34
C GLU A 20 -24.11 -13.61 -13.59
N GLU A 21 -23.65 -12.98 -14.65
CA GLU A 21 -22.25 -12.76 -14.97
C GLU A 21 -21.56 -11.86 -13.91
N GLU A 22 -22.25 -10.83 -13.44
CA GLU A 22 -21.76 -9.97 -12.35
C GLU A 22 -21.63 -10.75 -11.05
N GLN A 23 -22.60 -11.64 -10.75
CA GLN A 23 -22.59 -12.47 -9.55
C GLN A 23 -21.52 -13.57 -9.61
N GLU A 24 -21.29 -14.19 -10.76
CA GLU A 24 -20.19 -15.14 -10.98
C GLU A 24 -18.82 -14.49 -10.80
N LEU A 25 -18.62 -13.29 -11.35
CA LEU A 25 -17.37 -12.53 -11.16
C LEU A 25 -17.15 -12.10 -9.71
N ILE A 26 -18.22 -11.76 -8.99
CA ILE A 26 -18.16 -11.45 -7.55
C ILE A 26 -17.83 -12.71 -6.73
N GLU A 27 -18.41 -13.86 -7.08
CA GLU A 27 -18.11 -15.14 -6.42
C GLU A 27 -16.70 -15.64 -6.75
N GLU A 28 -16.22 -15.46 -7.96
CA GLU A 28 -14.86 -15.81 -8.36
C GLU A 28 -13.82 -14.88 -7.69
N ALA A 29 -14.13 -13.60 -7.56
CA ALA A 29 -13.30 -12.66 -6.81
C ALA A 29 -13.30 -12.89 -5.30
N LYS A 30 -14.30 -13.61 -4.76
CA LYS A 30 -14.38 -14.00 -3.35
C LYS A 30 -13.70 -15.33 -3.05
N LYS A 31 -13.36 -16.14 -4.08
CA LYS A 31 -12.61 -17.38 -3.83
C LYS A 31 -11.25 -17.01 -3.23
N PRO A 32 -10.94 -17.47 -2.02
CA PRO A 32 -9.61 -17.26 -1.47
C PRO A 32 -8.63 -17.94 -2.42
N THR A 33 -7.62 -17.20 -2.86
CA THR A 33 -6.45 -17.83 -3.47
C THR A 33 -5.87 -18.73 -2.40
N SER A 34 -6.04 -20.03 -2.57
CA SER A 34 -5.61 -21.07 -1.63
C SER A 34 -4.09 -21.00 -1.46
N GLY A 35 -3.65 -20.45 -0.36
CA GLY A 35 -2.27 -20.19 0.00
C GLY A 35 -2.07 -18.70 0.22
N GLY A 36 -1.52 -18.31 1.37
CA GLY A 36 -1.03 -16.94 1.57
C GLY A 36 -0.06 -16.58 0.44
N PRO A 37 0.16 -15.27 0.16
CA PRO A 37 1.03 -14.86 -0.92
C PRO A 37 2.41 -15.52 -0.75
N GLU A 38 2.89 -16.17 -1.81
CA GLU A 38 4.24 -16.72 -1.84
C GLU A 38 5.23 -15.59 -1.58
N LEU A 39 6.09 -15.75 -0.58
CA LEU A 39 7.11 -14.75 -0.27
C LEU A 39 8.27 -14.93 -1.25
N TRP A 40 8.53 -13.91 -2.02
CA TRP A 40 9.62 -13.86 -2.97
C TRP A 40 10.88 -13.27 -2.34
N GLU A 41 12.05 -13.72 -2.80
CA GLU A 41 13.26 -12.99 -2.49
C GLU A 41 13.23 -11.64 -3.23
N PRO A 42 13.55 -10.53 -2.54
CA PRO A 42 13.48 -9.21 -3.13
C PRO A 42 14.48 -9.07 -4.29
N THR A 43 14.10 -8.31 -5.31
CA THR A 43 14.98 -7.99 -6.43
C THR A 43 16.21 -7.26 -5.93
N THR A 44 17.40 -7.73 -6.30
CA THR A 44 18.69 -7.11 -6.01
C THR A 44 19.23 -6.34 -7.21
N GLY A 45 20.09 -5.35 -7.00
CA GLY A 45 20.73 -4.54 -8.03
C GLY A 45 21.33 -3.27 -7.45
N GLU A 46 22.17 -2.59 -8.20
CA GLU A 46 22.96 -1.42 -7.78
C GLU A 46 22.13 -0.30 -7.12
N HIS A 47 20.86 -0.18 -7.53
CA HIS A 47 19.94 0.87 -7.02
C HIS A 47 18.84 0.33 -6.10
N SER A 48 18.86 -0.96 -5.79
CA SER A 48 17.87 -1.61 -4.94
C SER A 48 18.25 -1.52 -3.48
N VAL A 49 17.28 -1.19 -2.63
CA VAL A 49 17.41 -1.22 -1.17
C VAL A 49 16.50 -2.32 -0.63
N ASN A 50 17.08 -3.23 0.14
CA ASN A 50 16.37 -4.33 0.79
C ASN A 50 16.74 -4.36 2.27
N SER A 51 15.74 -4.45 3.14
CA SER A 51 15.93 -4.47 4.60
C SER A 51 15.47 -5.80 5.19
N GLU A 52 16.34 -6.45 5.95
CA GLU A 52 15.99 -7.62 6.76
C GLU A 52 15.08 -7.25 7.96
N ALA A 53 15.08 -5.97 8.34
CA ALA A 53 14.25 -5.45 9.42
C ALA A 53 12.80 -5.14 8.97
N ALA A 54 12.52 -5.19 7.67
CA ALA A 54 11.17 -5.03 7.10
C ALA A 54 10.58 -6.39 6.65
N PRO A 55 9.24 -6.53 6.58
CA PRO A 55 8.64 -7.79 6.12
C PRO A 55 8.97 -8.04 4.64
N LYS A 56 9.33 -9.28 4.30
CA LYS A 56 9.62 -9.67 2.91
C LYS A 56 8.49 -9.26 1.97
N PRO A 57 8.83 -8.79 0.75
CA PRO A 57 7.84 -8.47 -0.28
C PRO A 57 6.93 -9.67 -0.62
N VAL A 58 5.71 -9.39 -1.06
CA VAL A 58 4.77 -10.42 -1.55
C VAL A 58 4.93 -10.68 -3.05
N GLY A 59 6.00 -10.18 -3.65
CA GLY A 59 6.33 -10.35 -5.05
C GLY A 59 7.81 -10.02 -5.31
N MET A 60 8.26 -10.21 -6.55
CA MET A 60 9.65 -10.00 -6.95
C MET A 60 9.93 -8.49 -7.17
N TYR A 61 10.12 -7.75 -6.09
CA TYR A 61 10.49 -6.33 -6.10
C TYR A 61 11.27 -5.94 -4.85
N PRO A 62 12.13 -4.89 -4.90
CA PRO A 62 12.88 -4.42 -3.74
C PRO A 62 11.98 -3.63 -2.79
N HIS A 63 12.41 -3.44 -1.54
CA HIS A 63 11.72 -2.55 -0.60
C HIS A 63 11.76 -1.09 -1.06
N ALA A 64 12.89 -0.65 -1.64
CA ALA A 64 13.00 0.66 -2.26
C ALA A 64 14.00 0.65 -3.43
N ARG A 65 13.90 1.69 -4.27
CA ARG A 65 14.85 1.94 -5.36
C ARG A 65 15.32 3.39 -5.33
N LYS A 66 16.64 3.57 -5.41
CA LYS A 66 17.27 4.89 -5.54
C LYS A 66 17.28 5.33 -7.00
N VAL A 67 16.86 6.58 -7.26
CA VAL A 67 16.89 7.21 -8.58
C VAL A 67 17.33 8.67 -8.41
N GLY A 68 18.58 8.97 -8.75
CA GLY A 68 19.16 10.26 -8.44
C GLY A 68 19.11 10.55 -6.93
N ASP A 69 18.57 11.69 -6.56
CA ASP A 69 18.43 12.12 -5.16
C ASP A 69 17.13 11.66 -4.48
N LEU A 70 16.42 10.70 -5.08
CA LEU A 70 15.15 10.19 -4.57
C LEU A 70 15.19 8.68 -4.28
N LEU A 71 14.46 8.30 -3.24
CA LEU A 71 14.11 6.92 -2.91
C LEU A 71 12.63 6.70 -3.20
N TYR A 72 12.33 5.71 -4.02
CA TYR A 72 10.98 5.23 -4.29
C TYR A 72 10.75 3.94 -3.52
N LEU A 73 9.98 3.98 -2.45
CA LEU A 73 9.61 2.78 -1.70
C LEU A 73 8.51 2.02 -2.47
N SER A 74 8.55 0.71 -2.43
CA SER A 74 7.39 -0.13 -2.82
C SER A 74 6.23 0.10 -1.85
N GLY A 75 5.05 -0.43 -2.12
CA GLY A 75 3.94 -0.38 -1.17
C GLY A 75 4.33 -1.03 0.16
N VAL A 76 4.14 -0.29 1.25
CA VAL A 76 4.52 -0.72 2.61
C VAL A 76 3.27 -0.99 3.42
N GLY A 77 3.06 -2.24 3.82
CA GLY A 77 1.98 -2.68 4.70
C GLY A 77 2.43 -2.88 6.15
N PRO A 78 1.48 -3.23 7.05
CA PRO A 78 1.72 -3.35 8.50
C PRO A 78 2.34 -4.69 8.92
N ARG A 79 2.56 -5.66 8.02
CA ARG A 79 3.08 -6.98 8.40
C ARG A 79 4.38 -6.88 9.21
N GLN A 80 4.56 -7.77 10.17
CA GLN A 80 5.78 -7.82 10.96
C GLN A 80 6.86 -8.66 10.27
N PRO A 81 8.12 -8.23 10.30
CA PRO A 81 9.23 -9.02 9.75
C PRO A 81 9.32 -10.39 10.44
N GLY A 82 9.71 -11.41 9.70
CA GLY A 82 9.91 -12.77 10.19
C GLY A 82 8.64 -13.57 10.47
N THR A 83 7.56 -12.95 10.93
CA THR A 83 6.31 -13.64 11.33
C THR A 83 5.15 -13.40 10.37
N ASN A 84 5.18 -12.31 9.61
CA ASN A 84 4.06 -11.77 8.82
C ASN A 84 2.79 -11.47 9.64
N ALA A 85 2.86 -11.47 10.96
CA ALA A 85 1.74 -11.07 11.81
C ALA A 85 1.31 -9.64 11.49
N ILE A 86 0.02 -9.37 11.59
CA ILE A 86 -0.57 -8.05 11.34
C ILE A 86 -0.94 -7.44 12.69
N PRO A 87 -0.23 -6.41 13.17
CA PRO A 87 -0.59 -5.69 14.38
C PRO A 87 -2.01 -5.15 14.29
N GLY A 88 -2.81 -5.34 15.32
CA GLY A 88 -4.23 -4.99 15.32
C GLY A 88 -5.14 -6.00 14.63
N GLY A 89 -4.59 -7.09 14.08
CA GLY A 89 -5.34 -8.15 13.41
C GLY A 89 -5.56 -7.95 11.91
N PRO A 90 -5.84 -9.03 11.17
CA PRO A 90 -6.20 -8.99 9.76
C PRO A 90 -7.66 -8.53 9.57
N ILE A 91 -7.99 -7.96 8.40
CA ILE A 91 -9.34 -7.50 8.07
C ILE A 91 -10.32 -8.65 7.78
N CYS A 92 -9.80 -9.82 7.43
CA CYS A 92 -10.59 -11.03 7.18
C CYS A 92 -9.79 -12.29 7.52
N ASP A 93 -10.52 -13.40 7.75
CA ASP A 93 -9.93 -14.73 7.90
C ASP A 93 -9.57 -15.36 6.53
N GLU A 94 -9.07 -16.60 6.57
CA GLU A 94 -8.70 -17.39 5.39
C GLU A 94 -9.87 -17.73 4.46
N ASN A 95 -11.11 -17.62 4.94
CA ASN A 95 -12.33 -17.83 4.19
C ASN A 95 -12.94 -16.51 3.66
N GLY A 96 -12.24 -15.38 3.86
CA GLY A 96 -12.71 -14.06 3.46
C GLY A 96 -13.78 -13.47 4.38
N LYS A 97 -14.07 -14.09 5.53
CA LYS A 97 -15.02 -13.56 6.50
C LYS A 97 -14.39 -12.36 7.22
N ALA A 98 -15.09 -11.23 7.21
CA ALA A 98 -14.64 -10.01 7.88
C ALA A 98 -14.35 -10.24 9.37
N LEU A 99 -13.24 -9.69 9.83
CA LEU A 99 -12.80 -9.68 11.22
C LEU A 99 -12.74 -8.24 11.73
N ASP A 100 -12.80 -8.09 13.04
CA ASP A 100 -12.49 -6.81 13.65
C ASP A 100 -10.97 -6.59 13.73
N TYR A 101 -10.53 -5.35 13.50
CA TYR A 101 -9.11 -4.99 13.48
C TYR A 101 -8.89 -3.58 14.01
N ASP A 102 -7.66 -3.27 14.39
CA ASP A 102 -7.24 -1.96 14.85
C ASP A 102 -6.44 -1.22 13.76
N ILE A 103 -7.06 -0.24 13.12
CA ILE A 103 -6.43 0.58 12.09
C ILE A 103 -5.25 1.41 12.64
N LYS A 104 -5.31 1.86 13.89
CA LYS A 104 -4.23 2.64 14.50
C LYS A 104 -2.99 1.79 14.67
N ALA A 105 -3.15 0.56 15.16
CA ALA A 105 -2.05 -0.40 15.28
C ALA A 105 -1.45 -0.75 13.90
N GLN A 106 -2.29 -0.97 12.89
CA GLN A 106 -1.82 -1.21 11.52
C GLN A 106 -1.09 0.01 10.96
N THR A 107 -1.65 1.22 11.07
CA THR A 107 -1.03 2.44 10.56
C THR A 107 0.34 2.70 11.21
N LYS A 108 0.44 2.51 12.54
CA LYS A 108 1.71 2.63 13.25
C LYS A 108 2.74 1.63 12.73
N ALA A 109 2.35 0.38 12.53
CA ALA A 109 3.24 -0.66 11.99
C ALA A 109 3.71 -0.36 10.57
N VAL A 110 2.88 0.28 9.73
CA VAL A 110 3.30 0.77 8.41
C VAL A 110 4.39 1.83 8.55
N VAL A 111 4.20 2.83 9.43
CA VAL A 111 5.20 3.88 9.66
C VAL A 111 6.51 3.29 10.20
N ASP A 112 6.44 2.34 11.12
CA ASP A 112 7.62 1.63 11.65
C ASP A 112 8.38 0.89 10.54
N ASN A 113 7.67 0.23 9.61
CA ASN A 113 8.28 -0.46 8.47
C ASN A 113 8.89 0.52 7.46
N ILE A 114 8.23 1.65 7.19
CA ILE A 114 8.80 2.73 6.35
C ILE A 114 10.11 3.23 6.96
N THR A 115 10.13 3.50 8.27
CA THR A 115 11.32 3.94 8.99
C THR A 115 12.48 2.97 8.83
N ARG A 116 12.25 1.66 9.03
CA ARG A 116 13.27 0.61 8.85
C ARG A 116 13.86 0.55 7.44
N ILE A 117 12.99 0.73 6.42
CA ILE A 117 13.45 0.74 5.02
C ILE A 117 14.30 1.98 4.73
N LEU A 118 13.91 3.14 5.27
CA LEU A 118 14.66 4.38 5.09
C LEU A 118 16.01 4.33 5.83
N GLU A 119 16.05 3.80 7.06
CA GLU A 119 17.28 3.60 7.82
C GLU A 119 18.26 2.65 7.11
N GLU A 120 17.76 1.56 6.51
CA GLU A 120 18.57 0.66 5.69
C GLU A 120 19.19 1.37 4.47
N ALA A 121 18.47 2.34 3.91
CA ALA A 121 18.97 3.17 2.83
C ALA A 121 19.96 4.26 3.29
N GLY A 122 20.18 4.39 4.60
CA GLY A 122 21.03 5.43 5.20
C GLY A 122 20.32 6.77 5.39
N GLY A 123 18.98 6.82 5.26
CA GLY A 123 18.13 7.98 5.50
C GLY A 123 17.32 7.86 6.81
N SER A 124 16.28 8.63 6.92
CA SER A 124 15.39 8.69 8.09
C SER A 124 13.96 9.01 7.68
N ILE A 125 13.02 8.93 8.63
CA ILE A 125 11.63 9.32 8.43
C ILE A 125 11.50 10.81 8.05
N GLU A 126 12.41 11.65 8.47
CA GLU A 126 12.46 13.09 8.14
C GLU A 126 12.72 13.37 6.66
N ASP A 127 13.21 12.38 5.92
CA ASP A 127 13.48 12.49 4.49
C ASP A 127 12.23 12.25 3.62
N VAL A 128 11.09 11.91 4.21
CA VAL A 128 9.84 11.63 3.48
C VAL A 128 9.29 12.92 2.85
N LEU A 129 9.03 12.86 1.53
CA LEU A 129 8.57 13.98 0.71
C LEU A 129 7.11 13.87 0.32
N ASP A 130 6.68 12.64 -0.06
CA ASP A 130 5.33 12.37 -0.54
C ASP A 130 4.84 11.00 -0.10
N VAL A 131 3.56 10.93 0.25
CA VAL A 131 2.90 9.68 0.65
C VAL A 131 1.55 9.54 -0.04
N THR A 132 1.38 8.43 -0.73
CA THR A 132 0.06 7.96 -1.17
C THR A 132 -0.39 6.84 -0.24
N SER A 133 -1.51 7.04 0.45
CA SER A 133 -2.09 6.06 1.37
C SER A 133 -3.32 5.42 0.78
N PHE A 134 -3.41 4.11 0.92
CA PHE A 134 -4.50 3.28 0.44
C PHE A 134 -5.23 2.69 1.65
N LEU A 135 -6.55 2.95 1.76
CA LEU A 135 -7.42 2.41 2.80
C LEU A 135 -8.47 1.51 2.17
N VAL A 136 -8.69 0.34 2.74
CA VAL A 136 -9.72 -0.61 2.25
C VAL A 136 -11.12 -0.16 2.67
N ASP A 137 -11.27 0.44 3.86
CA ASP A 137 -12.52 0.99 4.36
C ASP A 137 -12.31 2.44 4.83
N MET A 138 -12.58 3.40 3.95
CA MET A 138 -12.38 4.81 4.23
C MET A 138 -13.28 5.31 5.35
N ASP A 139 -14.54 4.91 5.35
CA ASP A 139 -15.55 5.42 6.30
C ASP A 139 -15.23 4.97 7.73
N ARG A 140 -14.78 3.73 7.88
CA ARG A 140 -14.39 3.15 9.16
C ARG A 140 -13.04 3.69 9.64
N ASP A 141 -12.05 3.76 8.74
CA ASP A 141 -10.63 3.78 9.12
C ASP A 141 -10.01 5.16 9.08
N PHE A 142 -10.56 6.11 8.29
CA PHE A 142 -9.89 7.40 8.06
C PHE A 142 -9.59 8.18 9.33
N SER A 143 -10.50 8.18 10.31
CA SER A 143 -10.30 8.91 11.57
C SER A 143 -9.10 8.35 12.36
N GLY A 144 -9.06 7.02 12.59
CA GLY A 144 -7.98 6.36 13.33
C GLY A 144 -6.64 6.44 12.61
N TYR A 145 -6.65 6.25 11.28
CA TYR A 145 -5.47 6.46 10.44
C TYR A 145 -4.94 7.90 10.57
N ASN A 146 -5.82 8.90 10.50
CA ASN A 146 -5.43 10.31 10.52
C ASN A 146 -4.89 10.76 11.88
N GLU A 147 -5.35 10.18 12.99
CA GLU A 147 -4.76 10.41 14.32
C GLU A 147 -3.30 9.96 14.37
N VAL A 148 -3.00 8.72 13.92
CA VAL A 148 -1.63 8.21 13.87
C VAL A 148 -0.77 9.01 12.90
N TRP A 149 -1.32 9.39 11.74
CA TRP A 149 -0.64 10.28 10.80
C TRP A 149 -0.18 11.57 11.46
N ALA A 150 -1.07 12.26 12.19
CA ALA A 150 -0.75 13.52 12.85
C ALA A 150 0.36 13.39 13.93
N GLU A 151 0.43 12.24 14.57
CA GLU A 151 1.44 11.95 15.60
C GLU A 151 2.80 11.54 15.01
N THR A 152 2.85 11.14 13.74
CA THR A 152 4.04 10.60 13.06
C THR A 152 4.42 11.41 11.83
N LEU A 153 4.10 10.94 10.63
CA LEU A 153 4.44 11.58 9.36
C LEU A 153 3.93 13.02 9.22
N GLY A 154 2.81 13.34 9.86
CA GLY A 154 2.29 14.71 9.88
C GLY A 154 3.22 15.73 10.49
N LYS A 155 4.13 15.32 11.38
CA LYS A 155 5.17 16.20 11.97
C LYS A 155 6.32 16.47 11.01
N VAL A 156 6.60 15.52 10.11
CA VAL A 156 7.59 15.68 9.03
C VAL A 156 7.05 16.63 7.95
N GLY A 157 5.74 16.54 7.66
CA GLY A 157 5.05 17.43 6.74
C GLY A 157 5.16 17.05 5.26
N PRO A 158 5.19 15.76 4.87
CA PRO A 158 5.17 15.38 3.46
C PRO A 158 3.83 15.74 2.80
N THR A 159 3.84 15.83 1.47
CA THR A 159 2.57 15.84 0.73
C THR A 159 1.86 14.49 0.90
N ARG A 160 0.51 14.50 0.86
CA ARG A 160 -0.28 13.28 1.06
C ARG A 160 -1.49 13.21 0.14
N THR A 161 -1.68 12.04 -0.44
CA THR A 161 -2.93 11.63 -1.09
C THR A 161 -3.48 10.41 -0.37
N THR A 162 -4.77 10.39 -0.03
CA THR A 162 -5.42 9.24 0.60
C THR A 162 -6.57 8.76 -0.28
N LEU A 163 -6.58 7.47 -0.58
CA LEU A 163 -7.51 6.83 -1.52
C LEU A 163 -8.24 5.67 -0.83
N ALA A 164 -9.53 5.54 -1.12
CA ALA A 164 -10.26 4.32 -0.88
C ALA A 164 -10.00 3.35 -2.03
N ILE A 165 -9.69 2.10 -1.69
CA ILE A 165 -9.44 1.02 -2.66
C ILE A 165 -10.26 -0.20 -2.29
N ARG A 166 -10.43 -1.12 -3.25
CA ARG A 166 -11.24 -2.31 -3.03
C ARG A 166 -10.55 -3.37 -2.17
N ALA A 167 -9.26 -3.60 -2.37
CA ALA A 167 -8.50 -4.65 -1.69
C ALA A 167 -6.99 -4.42 -1.79
N LEU A 168 -6.25 -5.06 -0.92
CA LEU A 168 -4.79 -5.18 -0.93
C LEU A 168 -4.39 -6.65 -1.06
N PRO A 169 -3.15 -6.96 -1.51
CA PRO A 169 -2.69 -8.34 -1.74
C PRO A 169 -2.69 -9.23 -0.48
N THR A 170 -2.68 -8.62 0.69
CA THR A 170 -2.75 -9.31 2.00
C THR A 170 -3.93 -8.75 2.79
N PRO A 171 -4.45 -9.44 3.83
CA PRO A 171 -5.63 -9.01 4.57
C PRO A 171 -5.33 -7.84 5.53
N ILE A 172 -4.82 -6.74 4.99
CA ILE A 172 -4.46 -5.51 5.70
C ILE A 172 -5.43 -4.38 5.35
N ALA A 173 -5.61 -3.44 6.27
CA ALA A 173 -6.53 -2.30 6.10
C ALA A 173 -5.87 -1.11 5.41
N VAL A 174 -4.53 -1.00 5.49
CA VAL A 174 -3.77 0.17 5.05
C VAL A 174 -2.44 -0.22 4.42
N GLU A 175 -2.08 0.49 3.35
CA GLU A 175 -0.77 0.45 2.72
C GLU A 175 -0.34 1.87 2.34
N MET A 176 0.96 2.16 2.35
CA MET A 176 1.49 3.45 1.94
C MET A 176 2.57 3.30 0.87
N LYS A 177 2.48 4.11 -0.18
CA LYS A 177 3.54 4.37 -1.16
C LYS A 177 4.27 5.63 -0.77
N VAL A 178 5.59 5.58 -0.69
CA VAL A 178 6.42 6.69 -0.20
C VAL A 178 7.47 7.08 -1.23
N ILE A 179 7.70 8.40 -1.36
CA ILE A 179 8.86 8.98 -2.00
C ILE A 179 9.62 9.75 -0.93
N ALA A 180 10.90 9.51 -0.82
CA ALA A 180 11.78 10.19 0.14
C ALA A 180 13.03 10.73 -0.54
N LYS A 181 13.74 11.65 0.11
CA LYS A 181 15.06 12.08 -0.31
C LYS A 181 16.06 10.94 -0.08
N ALA A 182 16.90 10.68 -1.05
CA ALA A 182 17.98 9.72 -0.90
C ALA A 182 19.17 10.34 -0.15
N PRO A 183 19.86 9.59 0.72
CA PRO A 183 21.08 10.06 1.33
C PRO A 183 22.13 10.35 0.24
N PRO A 184 23.08 11.29 0.47
CA PRO A 184 24.18 11.54 -0.44
C PRO A 184 24.93 10.24 -0.76
N THR A 185 25.33 10.08 -2.01
CA THR A 185 26.27 9.01 -2.38
C THR A 185 27.66 9.45 -1.93
N GLU A 186 28.33 8.66 -1.08
CA GLU A 186 29.74 8.88 -0.76
C GLU A 186 30.63 8.69 -1.98
#